data_a168f44e1d4f4d24f387a1e71e1dac9b
#
_entry.id   a168f44e1d4f4d24f387a1e71e1dac9b
#
_cell.length_a   1.000
_cell.length_b   1.000
_cell.length_c   1.000
_cell.angle_alpha   90.00
_cell.angle_beta   90.00
_cell.angle_gamma   90.00
#
_symmetry.space_group_name_H-M   'P 1'
#
loop_
_entity.id
_entity.type
_entity.pdbx_description
1 polymer ?
#
loop_
_entity_poly.entity_id
_entity_poly.type
_entity_poly.pdbx_seq_one_letter_code
_entity_poly.pdbx_strand_id
1 'polypeptide(L)'
;MLEDGELQSITMRWKDIQAEFVDEPEQAVQEADALVAELMQRLAAMFANERAGLEKRLAGDQQVSTEDLRQGLRRYRSFFERLLAA
;
A
#
# COMPACT_ATOMS: atom_id res chain seq x y z
N MET A 1 6.64 3.80 -0.74
CA MET A 1 5.75 2.77 -0.27
C MET A 1 6.22 1.36 -0.58
N LEU A 2 6.22 0.96 -1.83
CA LEU A 2 6.88 -0.29 -2.21
C LEU A 2 8.36 -0.04 -2.37
N GLU A 3 9.17 -1.01 -1.98
CA GLU A 3 10.61 -0.93 -2.21
C GLU A 3 10.90 -1.02 -3.71
N ASP A 4 12.03 -0.44 -4.15
CA ASP A 4 12.40 -0.41 -5.57
C ASP A 4 12.43 -1.79 -6.20
N GLY A 5 12.94 -2.79 -5.46
CA GLY A 5 12.98 -4.17 -5.94
C GLY A 5 11.59 -4.76 -6.17
N GLU A 6 10.64 -4.44 -5.30
CA GLU A 6 9.26 -4.90 -5.43
C GLU A 6 8.57 -4.23 -6.62
N LEU A 7 8.78 -2.93 -6.80
CA LEU A 7 8.24 -2.20 -7.94
C LEU A 7 8.78 -2.75 -9.26
N GLN A 8 10.06 -3.03 -9.32
CA GLN A 8 10.68 -3.61 -10.52
C GLN A 8 10.10 -4.98 -10.83
N SER A 9 9.95 -5.82 -9.82
CA SER A 9 9.40 -7.16 -9.99
C SER A 9 7.96 -7.10 -10.51
N ILE A 10 7.12 -6.26 -9.92
CA ILE A 10 5.73 -6.09 -10.35
C ILE A 10 5.66 -5.54 -11.77
N THR A 11 6.51 -4.55 -12.08
CA THR A 11 6.57 -3.96 -13.42
C THR A 11 6.97 -4.98 -14.47
N MET A 12 7.95 -5.83 -14.17
CA MET A 12 8.39 -6.88 -15.07
C MET A 12 7.29 -7.92 -15.31
N ARG A 13 6.62 -8.33 -14.24
CA ARG A 13 5.49 -9.26 -14.36
C ARG A 13 4.37 -8.69 -15.23
N TRP A 14 4.09 -7.40 -15.05
CA TRP A 14 3.09 -6.71 -15.87
C TRP A 14 3.48 -6.70 -17.35
N LYS A 15 4.74 -6.42 -17.66
CA LYS A 15 5.24 -6.45 -19.03
C LYS A 15 5.12 -7.85 -19.63
N ASP A 16 5.47 -8.88 -18.87
CA ASP A 16 5.37 -10.27 -19.33
C ASP A 16 3.92 -10.66 -19.63
N ILE A 17 2.99 -10.23 -18.77
CA ILE A 17 1.56 -10.46 -18.97
C ILE A 17 1.07 -9.80 -20.25
N GLN A 18 1.49 -8.56 -20.49
CA GLN A 18 1.14 -7.85 -21.74
C GLN A 18 1.66 -8.56 -22.98
N ALA A 19 2.88 -9.07 -22.92
CA ALA A 19 3.45 -9.82 -24.02
C ALA A 19 2.72 -11.14 -24.24
N GLU A 20 2.33 -11.83 -23.19
CA GLU A 20 1.60 -13.09 -23.22
C GLU A 20 0.23 -12.95 -23.88
N PHE A 21 -0.39 -11.78 -23.77
CA PHE A 21 -1.72 -11.53 -24.32
C PHE A 21 -1.80 -11.83 -25.83
N VAL A 22 -0.71 -11.67 -26.55
CA VAL A 22 -0.65 -11.92 -28.00
C VAL A 22 -0.97 -13.38 -28.31
N ASP A 23 -0.44 -14.31 -27.52
CA ASP A 23 -0.59 -15.74 -27.74
C ASP A 23 -1.70 -16.36 -26.91
N GLU A 24 -1.90 -15.90 -25.67
CA GLU A 24 -2.85 -16.46 -24.72
C GLU A 24 -3.61 -15.35 -23.99
N PRO A 25 -4.58 -14.72 -24.65
CA PRO A 25 -5.26 -13.55 -24.09
C PRO A 25 -6.05 -13.85 -22.82
N GLU A 26 -6.72 -15.00 -22.74
CA GLU A 26 -7.52 -15.34 -21.55
C GLU A 26 -6.65 -15.56 -20.33
N GLN A 27 -5.55 -16.26 -20.50
CA GLN A 27 -4.61 -16.51 -19.42
C GLN A 27 -3.94 -15.21 -18.97
N ALA A 28 -3.59 -14.34 -19.91
CA ALA A 28 -2.99 -13.04 -19.59
C ALA A 28 -3.92 -12.20 -18.72
N VAL A 29 -5.20 -12.18 -19.03
CA VAL A 29 -6.19 -11.44 -18.23
C VAL A 29 -6.32 -12.04 -16.82
N GLN A 30 -6.32 -13.35 -16.70
CA GLN A 30 -6.36 -14.02 -15.40
C GLN A 30 -5.12 -13.68 -14.56
N GLU A 31 -3.96 -13.67 -15.17
CA GLU A 31 -2.71 -13.32 -14.50
C GLU A 31 -2.69 -11.84 -14.10
N ALA A 32 -3.23 -10.97 -14.95
CA ALA A 32 -3.35 -9.56 -14.62
C ALA A 32 -4.25 -9.34 -13.39
N ASP A 33 -5.38 -10.05 -13.33
CA ASP A 33 -6.28 -9.98 -12.18
C ASP A 33 -5.59 -10.45 -10.90
N ALA A 34 -4.86 -11.57 -10.99
CA ALA A 34 -4.11 -12.10 -9.85
C ALA A 34 -3.02 -11.12 -9.38
N LEU A 35 -2.34 -10.47 -10.31
CA LEU A 35 -1.31 -9.48 -9.98
C LEU A 35 -1.92 -8.27 -9.27
N VAL A 36 -3.06 -7.78 -9.74
CA VAL A 36 -3.77 -6.68 -9.11
C VAL A 36 -4.19 -7.06 -7.69
N ALA A 37 -4.76 -8.26 -7.50
CA ALA A 37 -5.18 -8.73 -6.20
C ALA A 37 -4.00 -8.82 -5.22
N GLU A 38 -2.87 -9.34 -5.68
CA GLU A 38 -1.66 -9.42 -4.87
C GLU A 38 -1.17 -8.03 -4.46
N LEU A 39 -1.16 -7.09 -5.39
CA LEU A 39 -0.73 -5.72 -5.12
C LEU A 39 -1.66 -5.05 -4.12
N MET A 40 -2.95 -5.21 -4.27
CA MET A 40 -3.93 -4.65 -3.34
C MET A 40 -3.75 -5.21 -1.93
N GLN A 41 -3.48 -6.50 -1.79
CA GLN A 41 -3.22 -7.14 -0.49
C GLN A 41 -1.95 -6.59 0.16
N ARG A 42 -0.89 -6.39 -0.61
CA ARG A 42 0.36 -5.82 -0.10
C ARG A 42 0.16 -4.38 0.38
N LEU A 43 -0.51 -3.56 -0.42
CA LEU A 43 -0.80 -2.18 -0.04
C LEU A 43 -1.68 -2.12 1.21
N ALA A 44 -2.72 -2.95 1.28
CA ALA A 44 -3.59 -3.00 2.44
C ALA A 44 -2.82 -3.38 3.72
N ALA A 45 -1.93 -4.36 3.64
CA ALA A 45 -1.10 -4.76 4.78
C ALA A 45 -0.16 -3.65 5.22
N MET A 46 0.49 -2.97 4.26
CA MET A 46 1.38 -1.85 4.57
C MET A 46 0.64 -0.71 5.26
N PHE A 47 -0.52 -0.32 4.75
CA PHE A 47 -1.32 0.74 5.33
C PHE A 47 -1.91 0.35 6.68
N ALA A 48 -2.32 -0.91 6.85
CA ALA A 48 -2.82 -1.41 8.13
C ALA A 48 -1.73 -1.38 9.19
N ASN A 49 -0.51 -1.77 8.86
CA ASN A 49 0.62 -1.72 9.79
C ASN A 49 0.97 -0.29 10.18
N GLU A 50 0.94 0.63 9.23
CA GLU A 50 1.21 2.04 9.51
C GLU A 50 0.15 2.65 10.41
N ARG A 51 -1.13 2.35 10.14
CA ARG A 51 -2.24 2.79 10.98
C ARG A 51 -2.12 2.25 12.40
N ALA A 52 -1.79 0.97 12.56
CA ALA A 52 -1.58 0.36 13.86
C ALA A 52 -0.44 1.04 14.63
N GLY A 53 0.63 1.42 13.93
CA GLY A 53 1.73 2.17 14.54
C GLY A 53 1.30 3.54 15.04
N LEU A 54 0.46 4.24 14.27
CA LEU A 54 -0.07 5.54 14.68
C LEU A 54 -0.98 5.42 15.90
N GLU A 55 -1.87 4.44 15.91
CA GLU A 55 -2.75 4.18 17.07
C GLU A 55 -1.94 3.88 18.32
N LYS A 56 -0.90 3.06 18.20
CA LYS A 56 -0.06 2.66 19.31
C LYS A 56 0.67 3.84 19.92
N ARG A 57 1.16 4.77 19.09
CA ARG A 57 1.83 5.98 19.59
C ARG A 57 0.91 6.86 20.42
N LEU A 58 -0.36 6.97 20.02
CA LEU A 58 -1.34 7.75 20.76
C LEU A 58 -1.80 7.05 22.03
N ALA A 59 -2.01 5.73 21.98
CA ALA A 59 -2.51 4.96 23.11
C ALA A 59 -1.45 4.68 24.18
N GLY A 60 -0.16 4.72 23.81
CA GLY A 60 0.94 4.41 24.73
C GLY A 60 1.26 5.49 25.74
N ASP A 61 0.67 6.67 25.61
CA ASP A 61 0.94 7.81 26.46
C ASP A 61 -0.28 8.11 27.33
N GLN A 62 -0.15 7.92 28.66
CA GLN A 62 -1.26 8.10 29.58
C GLN A 62 -1.62 9.58 29.82
N GLN A 63 -0.70 10.49 29.50
CA GLN A 63 -0.93 11.93 29.59
C GLN A 63 -0.68 12.57 28.23
N VAL A 64 -1.71 12.54 27.41
CA VAL A 64 -1.63 13.12 26.07
C VAL A 64 -2.03 14.60 26.14
N SER A 65 -1.10 15.49 25.85
CA SER A 65 -1.37 16.91 25.75
C SER A 65 -2.10 17.26 24.46
N THR A 66 -2.68 18.46 24.40
CA THR A 66 -3.30 18.97 23.18
C THR A 66 -2.27 19.03 22.03
N GLU A 67 -1.03 19.36 22.34
CA GLU A 67 0.05 19.39 21.36
C GLU A 67 0.32 17.99 20.80
N ASP A 68 0.32 16.97 21.65
CA ASP A 68 0.50 15.58 21.21
C ASP A 68 -0.64 15.14 20.31
N LEU A 69 -1.86 15.51 20.62
CA LEU A 69 -3.03 15.22 19.80
C LEU A 69 -2.94 15.90 18.44
N ARG A 70 -2.45 17.14 18.42
CA ARG A 70 -2.24 17.87 17.17
C ARG A 70 -1.19 17.20 16.30
N GLN A 71 -0.09 16.76 16.89
CA GLN A 71 0.96 16.02 16.18
C GLN A 71 0.41 14.70 15.61
N GLY A 72 -0.40 14.01 16.41
CA GLY A 72 -1.06 12.79 15.96
C GLY A 72 -1.97 13.04 14.75
N LEU A 73 -2.77 14.10 14.81
CA LEU A 73 -3.65 14.46 13.69
C LEU A 73 -2.87 14.78 12.42
N ARG A 74 -1.73 15.44 12.56
CA ARG A 74 -0.86 15.75 11.40
C ARG A 74 -0.33 14.48 10.77
N ARG A 75 0.02 13.47 11.55
CA ARG A 75 0.48 12.16 11.04
C ARG A 75 -0.64 11.44 10.30
N TYR A 76 -1.86 11.46 10.84
CA TYR A 76 -3.01 10.90 10.15
C TYR A 76 -3.31 11.64 8.86
N ARG A 77 -3.13 12.95 8.83
CA ARG A 77 -3.30 13.75 7.63
C ARG A 77 -2.33 13.31 6.54
N SER A 78 -1.06 13.14 6.88
CA SER A 78 -0.05 12.67 5.91
C SER A 78 -0.41 11.28 5.39
N PHE A 79 -0.85 10.41 6.28
CA PHE A 79 -1.29 9.07 5.93
C PHE A 79 -2.49 9.12 4.97
N PHE A 80 -3.47 9.96 5.27
CA PHE A 80 -4.66 10.15 4.46
C PHE A 80 -4.31 10.64 3.06
N GLU A 81 -3.41 11.60 2.97
CA GLU A 81 -2.94 12.14 1.68
C GLU A 81 -2.27 11.05 0.84
N ARG A 82 -1.48 10.19 1.46
CA ARG A 82 -0.86 9.05 0.75
C ARG A 82 -1.88 8.05 0.26
N LEU A 83 -2.90 7.78 1.04
CA LEU A 83 -3.99 6.89 0.61
C LEU A 83 -4.70 7.45 -0.62
N LEU A 84 -4.96 8.74 -0.64
CA LEU A 84 -5.62 9.39 -1.78
C LEU A 84 -4.75 9.42 -3.02
N ALA A 85 -3.42 9.43 -2.85
CA ALA A 85 -2.47 9.46 -3.96
C ALA A 85 -2.08 8.06 -4.47
N ALA A 86 -2.45 7.04 -3.75
CA ALA A 86 -2.07 5.66 -4.10
C ALA A 86 -2.81 5.15 -5.35
#